data_302c96260f546f7e8473a53960ee889a
#
_entry.id   302c96260f546f7e8473a53960ee889a
#
_cell.length_a   1.000
_cell.length_b   1.000
_cell.length_c   1.000
_cell.angle_alpha   90.00
_cell.angle_beta   90.00
_cell.angle_gamma   90.00
#
_symmetry.space_group_name_H-M   'P 1'
#
loop_
_entity.id
_entity.type
_entity.pdbx_description
1 polymer ?
#
loop_
_entity_poly.entity_id
_entity_poly.type
_entity_poly.pdbx_seq_one_letter_code
_entity_poly.pdbx_strand_id
1 'polypeptide(L)'
;MRYAVLVTGPAGAGKSTFASAFLTHLQASRRSAHLVNLDPAADPAERGGEHEPAIDIRDLISLADVMDELGYGPNGGLIYCFEYLLQNMDWLEEELGGFDEDYLVIDCPGQIELYTHHPFLPTLVQNLSRMGIRTCAVYLLESQFMEDRYKFFSGVLSAMSAMVNLEIPWINIMSKMDLVTAPASTTAESTSADAPRNGLRSRRNIARYLDPDPLLLASTPGHQHGEANARFHALNQAIVQLIEDHPLVSFLPLDLTSTDSLETVVSHVDYSMQYGEDEEPKEPHDLDEGDFGDME
;
A
#
# COMPACT_ATOMS: atom_id res chain seq x y z
N MET A 1 2.01 -20.30 11.39
CA MET A 1 1.00 -19.74 10.46
C MET A 1 1.65 -18.67 9.61
N ARG A 2 1.33 -18.56 8.31
CA ARG A 2 1.98 -17.59 7.39
C ARG A 2 1.11 -16.36 7.20
N TYR A 3 1.74 -15.20 7.08
CA TYR A 3 1.06 -13.91 6.91
C TYR A 3 1.62 -13.19 5.68
N ALA A 4 0.78 -12.48 4.94
CA ALA A 4 1.20 -11.71 3.79
C ALA A 4 0.53 -10.33 3.76
N VAL A 5 1.30 -9.30 3.47
CA VAL A 5 0.82 -7.94 3.21
C VAL A 5 1.02 -7.60 1.75
N LEU A 6 -0.09 -7.34 1.05
CA LEU A 6 -0.04 -6.85 -0.32
C LEU A 6 0.06 -5.33 -0.31
N VAL A 7 1.16 -4.81 -0.81
CA VAL A 7 1.39 -3.36 -0.92
C VAL A 7 0.88 -2.90 -2.27
N THR A 8 -0.23 -2.17 -2.27
CA THR A 8 -0.97 -1.74 -3.46
C THR A 8 -1.07 -0.22 -3.54
N GLY A 9 -1.51 0.31 -4.67
CA GLY A 9 -1.72 1.75 -4.86
C GLY A 9 -1.13 2.26 -6.18
N PRO A 10 -1.45 3.50 -6.56
CA PRO A 10 -1.03 4.08 -7.85
C PRO A 10 0.50 4.19 -7.96
N ALA A 11 0.97 4.34 -9.19
CA ALA A 11 2.38 4.63 -9.46
C ALA A 11 2.81 5.92 -8.75
N GLY A 12 4.01 5.93 -8.17
CA GLY A 12 4.53 7.09 -7.44
C GLY A 12 4.04 7.23 -6.00
N ALA A 13 3.11 6.40 -5.51
CA ALA A 13 2.63 6.45 -4.13
C ALA A 13 3.67 6.02 -3.08
N GLY A 14 4.82 5.48 -3.49
CA GLY A 14 5.91 5.06 -2.60
C GLY A 14 5.79 3.63 -2.09
N LYS A 15 5.21 2.72 -2.88
CA LYS A 15 5.01 1.31 -2.51
C LYS A 15 6.29 0.59 -2.15
N SER A 16 7.27 0.56 -3.05
CA SER A 16 8.55 -0.14 -2.83
C SER A 16 9.33 0.45 -1.66
N THR A 17 9.29 1.78 -1.49
CA THR A 17 9.89 2.46 -0.33
C THR A 17 9.18 2.04 0.97
N PHE A 18 7.86 1.98 0.96
CA PHE A 18 7.08 1.50 2.10
C PHE A 18 7.37 0.02 2.38
N ALA A 19 7.38 -0.83 1.37
CA ALA A 19 7.65 -2.27 1.51
C ALA A 19 9.03 -2.50 2.15
N SER A 20 10.07 -1.78 1.72
CA SER A 20 11.41 -1.84 2.30
C SER A 20 11.44 -1.35 3.76
N ALA A 21 10.79 -0.21 4.05
CA ALA A 21 10.72 0.32 5.41
C ALA A 21 9.93 -0.61 6.35
N PHE A 22 8.84 -1.18 5.86
CA PHE A 22 8.01 -2.13 6.58
C PHE A 22 8.78 -3.41 6.89
N LEU A 23 9.51 -3.96 5.90
CA LEU A 23 10.40 -5.10 6.06
C LEU A 23 11.47 -4.84 7.13
N THR A 24 12.16 -3.70 7.04
CA THR A 24 13.20 -3.29 8.02
C THR A 24 12.63 -3.26 9.44
N HIS A 25 11.43 -2.70 9.61
CA HIS A 25 10.77 -2.61 10.92
C HIS A 25 10.41 -3.99 11.47
N LEU A 26 9.89 -4.90 10.63
CA LEU A 26 9.60 -6.28 11.03
C LEU A 26 10.88 -7.02 11.48
N GLN A 27 11.96 -6.90 10.70
CA GLN A 27 13.25 -7.51 11.02
C GLN A 27 13.86 -6.93 12.31
N ALA A 28 13.75 -5.61 12.50
CA ALA A 28 14.17 -4.96 13.75
C ALA A 28 13.37 -5.47 14.96
N SER A 29 12.12 -5.84 14.77
CA SER A 29 11.24 -6.48 15.74
C SER A 29 11.48 -8.00 15.88
N ARG A 30 12.58 -8.52 15.30
CA ARG A 30 12.97 -9.95 15.30
C ARG A 30 11.93 -10.89 14.70
N ARG A 31 11.12 -10.39 13.76
CA ARG A 31 10.23 -11.22 12.97
C ARG A 31 10.97 -11.71 11.72
N SER A 32 10.78 -12.98 11.34
CA SER A 32 11.22 -13.46 10.04
C SER A 32 10.30 -12.87 8.98
N ALA A 33 10.85 -12.05 8.11
CA ALA A 33 10.08 -11.35 7.08
C ALA A 33 10.85 -11.27 5.77
N HIS A 34 10.16 -11.48 4.66
CA HIS A 34 10.73 -11.55 3.32
C HIS A 34 9.97 -10.66 2.33
N LEU A 35 10.73 -10.02 1.44
CA LEU A 35 10.17 -9.22 0.36
C LEU A 35 9.90 -10.10 -0.85
N VAL A 36 8.71 -9.96 -1.42
CA VAL A 36 8.29 -10.59 -2.69
C VAL A 36 7.98 -9.48 -3.68
N ASN A 37 8.72 -9.42 -4.78
CA ASN A 37 8.45 -8.47 -5.85
C ASN A 37 7.53 -9.09 -6.90
N LEU A 38 6.36 -8.53 -7.10
CA LEU A 38 5.42 -8.91 -8.16
C LEU A 38 5.30 -7.81 -9.25
N ASP A 39 6.18 -6.80 -9.27
CA ASP A 39 6.22 -5.82 -10.37
C ASP A 39 7.25 -6.24 -11.42
N PRO A 40 6.81 -6.75 -12.60
CA PRO A 40 7.72 -7.14 -13.67
C PRO A 40 8.39 -5.93 -14.36
N ALA A 41 7.95 -4.71 -14.04
CA ALA A 41 8.52 -3.45 -14.52
C ALA A 41 9.45 -2.77 -13.50
N ALA A 42 9.73 -3.42 -12.35
CA ALA A 42 10.62 -2.86 -11.33
C ALA A 42 12.02 -2.60 -11.90
N ASP A 43 12.68 -1.53 -11.42
CA ASP A 43 14.00 -1.14 -11.88
C ASP A 43 15.03 -2.25 -11.61
N PRO A 44 15.82 -2.67 -12.61
CA PRO A 44 16.91 -3.62 -12.39
C PRO A 44 17.93 -3.15 -11.34
N ALA A 45 18.08 -1.84 -11.12
CA ALA A 45 18.97 -1.29 -10.10
C ALA A 45 18.50 -1.58 -8.66
N GLU A 46 17.25 -1.96 -8.47
CA GLU A 46 16.72 -2.41 -7.16
C GLU A 46 17.22 -3.82 -6.80
N ARG A 47 17.72 -4.60 -7.77
CA ARG A 47 18.42 -5.86 -7.51
C ARG A 47 19.82 -5.57 -6.94
N GLY A 48 20.14 -6.12 -5.79
CA GLY A 48 21.39 -5.90 -5.09
C GLY A 48 21.40 -4.68 -4.16
N GLY A 49 20.23 -4.11 -3.90
CA GLY A 49 20.02 -3.12 -2.85
C GLY A 49 20.00 -3.74 -1.45
N GLU A 50 19.83 -2.91 -0.43
CA GLU A 50 19.80 -3.31 0.99
C GLU A 50 18.67 -4.33 1.28
N HIS A 51 17.64 -4.38 0.44
CA HIS A 51 16.50 -5.29 0.52
C HIS A 51 16.25 -5.97 -0.83
N GLU A 52 17.13 -6.88 -1.20
CA GLU A 52 16.90 -7.74 -2.36
C GLU A 52 15.65 -8.62 -2.11
N PRO A 53 14.69 -8.67 -3.05
CA PRO A 53 13.52 -9.53 -2.88
C PRO A 53 13.94 -11.00 -2.83
N ALA A 54 13.36 -11.74 -1.89
CA ALA A 54 13.58 -13.18 -1.76
C ALA A 54 12.92 -13.96 -2.93
N ILE A 55 11.82 -13.41 -3.46
CA ILE A 55 11.12 -13.93 -4.63
C ILE A 55 10.87 -12.76 -5.58
N ASP A 56 11.22 -12.92 -6.85
CA ASP A 56 11.08 -11.88 -7.86
C ASP A 56 10.40 -12.44 -9.12
N ILE A 57 9.28 -11.85 -9.51
CA ILE A 57 8.55 -12.25 -10.73
C ILE A 57 9.43 -12.18 -11.98
N ARG A 58 10.46 -11.31 -11.96
CA ARG A 58 11.41 -11.17 -13.09
C ARG A 58 12.30 -12.40 -13.31
N ASP A 59 12.35 -13.32 -12.34
CA ASP A 59 13.01 -14.62 -12.52
C ASP A 59 12.14 -15.58 -13.31
N LEU A 60 10.84 -15.41 -13.30
CA LEU A 60 9.88 -16.13 -14.13
C LEU A 60 9.66 -15.42 -15.48
N ILE A 61 9.39 -14.12 -15.47
CA ILE A 61 9.09 -13.31 -16.65
C ILE A 61 9.35 -11.83 -16.39
N SER A 62 10.06 -11.15 -17.30
CA SER A 62 10.28 -9.71 -17.24
C SER A 62 9.46 -8.95 -18.28
N LEU A 63 9.07 -7.71 -17.97
CA LEU A 63 8.38 -6.86 -18.93
C LEU A 63 9.25 -6.56 -20.16
N ALA A 64 10.57 -6.39 -19.98
CA ALA A 64 11.49 -6.10 -21.05
C ALA A 64 11.52 -7.22 -22.08
N ASP A 65 11.62 -8.47 -21.64
CA ASP A 65 11.64 -9.63 -22.53
C ASP A 65 10.33 -9.76 -23.33
N VAL A 66 9.18 -9.52 -22.68
CA VAL A 66 7.86 -9.55 -23.34
C VAL A 66 7.74 -8.46 -24.40
N MET A 67 8.26 -7.25 -24.13
CA MET A 67 8.22 -6.15 -25.09
C MET A 67 9.14 -6.42 -26.28
N ASP A 68 10.33 -6.97 -26.04
CA ASP A 68 11.33 -7.22 -27.08
C ASP A 68 10.96 -8.43 -27.94
N GLU A 69 10.50 -9.53 -27.35
CA GLU A 69 10.22 -10.77 -28.08
C GLU A 69 8.82 -10.79 -28.73
N LEU A 70 7.79 -10.24 -28.02
CA LEU A 70 6.41 -10.29 -28.50
C LEU A 70 5.94 -8.97 -29.11
N GLY A 71 6.72 -7.89 -29.00
CA GLY A 71 6.38 -6.57 -29.55
C GLY A 71 5.19 -5.90 -28.88
N TYR A 72 4.85 -6.27 -27.65
CA TYR A 72 3.78 -5.64 -26.90
C TYR A 72 4.20 -4.27 -26.38
N GLY A 73 3.21 -3.35 -26.26
CA GLY A 73 3.42 -2.11 -25.53
C GLY A 73 3.47 -2.35 -24.01
N PRO A 74 3.92 -1.35 -23.21
CA PRO A 74 4.15 -1.52 -21.76
C PRO A 74 2.94 -2.09 -21.00
N ASN A 75 1.74 -1.56 -21.26
CA ASN A 75 0.52 -1.99 -20.58
C ASN A 75 0.09 -3.41 -20.99
N GLY A 76 0.19 -3.72 -22.30
CA GLY A 76 -0.12 -5.06 -22.81
C GLY A 76 0.91 -6.09 -22.33
N GLY A 77 2.18 -5.72 -22.27
CA GLY A 77 3.24 -6.55 -21.74
C GLY A 77 3.04 -6.88 -20.26
N LEU A 78 2.64 -5.90 -19.44
CA LEU A 78 2.32 -6.14 -18.04
C LEU A 78 1.16 -7.12 -17.85
N ILE A 79 0.06 -6.94 -18.60
CA ILE A 79 -1.08 -7.86 -18.55
C ILE A 79 -0.62 -9.28 -18.91
N TYR A 80 0.20 -9.40 -19.97
CA TYR A 80 0.75 -10.69 -20.38
C TYR A 80 1.62 -11.33 -19.28
N CYS A 81 2.48 -10.56 -18.61
CA CYS A 81 3.29 -11.08 -17.50
C CYS A 81 2.42 -11.65 -16.38
N PHE A 82 1.30 -10.97 -16.04
CA PHE A 82 0.40 -11.47 -14.99
C PHE A 82 -0.43 -12.67 -15.45
N GLU A 83 -0.88 -12.71 -16.68
CA GLU A 83 -1.54 -13.90 -17.23
C GLU A 83 -0.58 -15.10 -17.25
N TYR A 84 0.69 -14.85 -17.56
CA TYR A 84 1.73 -15.87 -17.53
C TYR A 84 1.99 -16.37 -16.11
N LEU A 85 2.08 -15.46 -15.12
CA LEU A 85 2.19 -15.84 -13.70
C LEU A 85 0.99 -16.67 -13.25
N LEU A 86 -0.23 -16.28 -13.61
CA LEU A 86 -1.43 -17.05 -13.25
C LEU A 86 -1.47 -18.46 -13.87
N GLN A 87 -0.87 -18.63 -15.05
CA GLN A 87 -0.74 -19.95 -15.67
C GLN A 87 0.38 -20.80 -15.05
N ASN A 88 1.32 -20.16 -14.35
CA ASN A 88 2.47 -20.80 -13.72
C ASN A 88 2.45 -20.58 -12.19
N MET A 89 1.28 -20.69 -11.56
CA MET A 89 1.17 -20.52 -10.10
C MET A 89 1.95 -21.56 -9.31
N ASP A 90 2.22 -22.72 -9.90
CA ASP A 90 3.06 -23.76 -9.29
C ASP A 90 4.48 -23.23 -8.99
N TRP A 91 5.02 -22.36 -9.86
CA TRP A 91 6.29 -21.68 -9.59
C TRP A 91 6.22 -20.83 -8.31
N LEU A 92 5.18 -20.03 -8.16
CA LEU A 92 5.03 -19.19 -6.97
C LEU A 92 4.82 -20.06 -5.70
N GLU A 93 4.10 -21.16 -5.82
CA GLU A 93 3.90 -22.11 -4.71
C GLU A 93 5.22 -22.78 -4.30
N GLU A 94 6.07 -23.17 -5.26
CA GLU A 94 7.38 -23.74 -4.98
C GLU A 94 8.31 -22.73 -4.29
N GLU A 95 8.37 -21.50 -4.79
CA GLU A 95 9.18 -20.44 -4.19
C GLU A 95 8.70 -20.08 -2.77
N LEU A 96 7.39 -19.95 -2.57
CA LEU A 96 6.80 -19.69 -1.26
C LEU A 96 6.89 -20.87 -0.29
N GLY A 97 7.04 -22.11 -0.80
CA GLY A 97 7.13 -23.32 0.01
C GLY A 97 8.34 -23.38 0.93
N GLY A 98 9.41 -22.60 0.63
CA GLY A 98 10.59 -22.48 1.46
C GLY A 98 10.44 -21.58 2.70
N PHE A 99 9.35 -20.84 2.83
CA PHE A 99 9.11 -19.85 3.89
C PHE A 99 7.99 -20.32 4.82
N ASP A 100 8.31 -21.18 5.79
CA ASP A 100 7.37 -21.61 6.79
C ASP A 100 7.41 -20.66 8.00
N GLU A 101 6.23 -20.27 8.50
CA GLU A 101 6.04 -19.33 9.63
C GLU A 101 6.57 -17.90 9.42
N ASP A 102 6.77 -17.48 8.16
CA ASP A 102 7.33 -16.18 7.83
C ASP A 102 6.26 -15.15 7.47
N TYR A 103 6.67 -13.88 7.57
CA TYR A 103 5.88 -12.74 7.15
C TYR A 103 6.29 -12.29 5.74
N LEU A 104 5.38 -12.28 4.81
CA LEU A 104 5.63 -11.91 3.43
C LEU A 104 5.17 -10.48 3.15
N VAL A 105 6.05 -9.65 2.63
CA VAL A 105 5.75 -8.31 2.15
C VAL A 105 5.75 -8.35 0.63
N ILE A 106 4.57 -8.25 0.02
CA ILE A 106 4.39 -8.41 -1.43
C ILE A 106 4.24 -7.04 -2.06
N ASP A 107 5.26 -6.60 -2.79
CA ASP A 107 5.20 -5.35 -3.56
C ASP A 107 4.51 -5.59 -4.90
N CYS A 108 3.40 -4.87 -5.11
CA CYS A 108 2.55 -5.00 -6.29
C CYS A 108 2.79 -3.85 -7.29
N PRO A 109 2.57 -4.07 -8.59
CA PRO A 109 2.74 -3.04 -9.62
C PRO A 109 1.87 -1.81 -9.38
N GLY A 110 2.26 -0.67 -9.96
CA GLY A 110 1.59 0.62 -9.72
C GLY A 110 0.43 0.93 -10.64
N GLN A 111 -0.05 -0.01 -11.45
CA GLN A 111 -1.14 0.24 -12.40
C GLN A 111 -2.50 -0.05 -11.77
N ILE A 112 -3.35 0.98 -11.72
CA ILE A 112 -4.69 0.90 -11.09
C ILE A 112 -5.62 -0.09 -11.78
N GLU A 113 -5.47 -0.30 -13.08
CA GLU A 113 -6.27 -1.24 -13.85
C GLU A 113 -6.16 -2.68 -13.33
N LEU A 114 -5.01 -3.05 -12.78
CA LEU A 114 -4.77 -4.38 -12.22
C LEU A 114 -5.54 -4.63 -10.93
N TYR A 115 -5.85 -3.57 -10.17
CA TYR A 115 -6.61 -3.66 -8.93
C TYR A 115 -8.12 -3.59 -9.15
N THR A 116 -8.56 -2.88 -10.19
CA THR A 116 -9.98 -2.56 -10.40
C THR A 116 -10.68 -3.45 -11.40
N HIS A 117 -9.99 -3.92 -12.43
CA HIS A 117 -10.62 -4.59 -13.58
C HIS A 117 -10.02 -5.95 -13.92
N HIS A 118 -8.74 -6.17 -13.62
CA HIS A 118 -8.06 -7.40 -13.98
C HIS A 118 -8.23 -8.47 -12.88
N PRO A 119 -8.50 -9.74 -13.23
CA PRO A 119 -8.74 -10.81 -12.25
C PRO A 119 -7.45 -11.31 -11.55
N PHE A 120 -6.29 -10.74 -11.88
CA PHE A 120 -4.99 -11.18 -11.37
C PHE A 120 -4.94 -11.19 -9.84
N LEU A 121 -5.15 -10.03 -9.21
CA LEU A 121 -5.02 -9.92 -7.75
C LEU A 121 -6.07 -10.73 -6.97
N PRO A 122 -7.35 -10.75 -7.35
CA PRO A 122 -8.32 -11.66 -6.73
C PRO A 122 -7.90 -13.13 -6.83
N THR A 123 -7.38 -13.56 -7.98
CA THR A 123 -6.91 -14.94 -8.18
C THR A 123 -5.67 -15.23 -7.34
N LEU A 124 -4.71 -14.29 -7.28
CA LEU A 124 -3.54 -14.38 -6.42
C LEU A 124 -3.93 -14.56 -4.95
N VAL A 125 -4.81 -13.70 -4.45
CA VAL A 125 -5.32 -13.74 -3.07
C VAL A 125 -5.99 -15.08 -2.76
N GLN A 126 -6.81 -15.60 -3.68
CA GLN A 126 -7.44 -16.92 -3.52
C GLN A 126 -6.40 -18.04 -3.42
N ASN A 127 -5.33 -17.99 -4.21
CA ASN A 127 -4.26 -18.99 -4.16
C ASN A 127 -3.47 -18.87 -2.86
N LEU A 128 -3.11 -17.67 -2.42
CA LEU A 128 -2.47 -17.45 -1.11
C LEU A 128 -3.33 -17.98 0.04
N SER A 129 -4.63 -17.75 -0.01
CA SER A 129 -5.58 -18.29 0.97
C SER A 129 -5.62 -19.83 0.96
N ARG A 130 -5.59 -20.48 -0.24
CA ARG A 130 -5.50 -21.94 -0.35
C ARG A 130 -4.22 -22.52 0.23
N MET A 131 -3.13 -21.78 0.15
CA MET A 131 -1.84 -22.14 0.78
C MET A 131 -1.83 -21.91 2.29
N GLY A 132 -2.94 -21.44 2.87
CA GLY A 132 -3.06 -21.16 4.32
C GLY A 132 -2.35 -19.87 4.74
N ILE A 133 -2.13 -18.94 3.83
CA ILE A 133 -1.52 -17.63 4.09
C ILE A 133 -2.63 -16.61 4.39
N ARG A 134 -2.61 -16.00 5.58
CA ARG A 134 -3.52 -14.89 5.91
C ARG A 134 -3.02 -13.62 5.24
N THR A 135 -3.88 -12.99 4.46
CA THR A 135 -3.52 -11.81 3.65
C THR A 135 -4.25 -10.57 4.10
N CYS A 136 -3.56 -9.44 4.13
CA CYS A 136 -4.10 -8.11 4.27
C CYS A 136 -3.57 -7.24 3.13
N ALA A 137 -4.40 -6.36 2.57
CA ALA A 137 -3.95 -5.38 1.60
C ALA A 137 -3.77 -4.01 2.24
N VAL A 138 -2.70 -3.34 1.86
CA VAL A 138 -2.41 -1.96 2.19
C VAL A 138 -2.45 -1.14 0.90
N TYR A 139 -3.28 -0.10 0.87
CA TYR A 139 -3.39 0.79 -0.28
C TYR A 139 -2.79 2.15 0.02
N LEU A 140 -1.72 2.49 -0.68
CA LEU A 140 -1.04 3.78 -0.51
C LEU A 140 -1.63 4.83 -1.47
N LEU A 141 -2.02 5.96 -0.91
CA LEU A 141 -2.39 7.16 -1.65
C LEU A 141 -1.46 8.30 -1.24
N GLU A 142 -0.89 9.01 -2.21
CA GLU A 142 0.06 10.08 -1.94
C GLU A 142 -0.63 11.33 -1.37
N SER A 143 0.00 11.98 -0.38
CA SER A 143 -0.53 13.21 0.27
C SER A 143 -0.75 14.37 -0.70
N GLN A 144 -0.09 14.42 -1.85
CA GLN A 144 -0.34 15.40 -2.90
C GLN A 144 -1.77 15.34 -3.47
N PHE A 145 -2.46 14.21 -3.34
CA PHE A 145 -3.87 14.12 -3.73
C PHE A 145 -4.77 15.07 -2.93
N MET A 146 -4.36 15.48 -1.72
CA MET A 146 -5.07 16.46 -0.90
C MET A 146 -5.01 17.90 -1.44
N GLU A 147 -4.14 18.20 -2.41
CA GLU A 147 -4.06 19.53 -3.01
C GLU A 147 -5.30 19.90 -3.82
N ASP A 148 -5.89 18.90 -4.48
CA ASP A 148 -7.13 19.03 -5.23
C ASP A 148 -8.17 18.02 -4.71
N ARG A 149 -9.32 18.54 -4.26
CA ARG A 149 -10.41 17.72 -3.75
C ARG A 149 -10.94 16.69 -4.76
N TYR A 150 -11.03 17.06 -6.05
CA TYR A 150 -11.50 16.11 -7.06
C TYR A 150 -10.48 14.99 -7.31
N LYS A 151 -9.20 15.34 -7.33
CA LYS A 151 -8.10 14.37 -7.38
C LYS A 151 -8.14 13.45 -6.16
N PHE A 152 -8.35 14.01 -4.97
CA PHE A 152 -8.47 13.23 -3.74
C PHE A 152 -9.63 12.24 -3.80
N PHE A 153 -10.83 12.70 -4.14
CA PHE A 153 -11.98 11.81 -4.22
C PHE A 153 -11.88 10.78 -5.33
N SER A 154 -11.18 11.06 -6.44
CA SER A 154 -10.86 10.04 -7.44
C SER A 154 -9.95 8.96 -6.86
N GLY A 155 -8.97 9.31 -6.02
CA GLY A 155 -8.14 8.38 -5.27
C GLY A 155 -8.93 7.54 -4.28
N VAL A 156 -9.87 8.16 -3.54
CA VAL A 156 -10.79 7.45 -2.62
C VAL A 156 -11.63 6.43 -3.37
N LEU A 157 -12.23 6.80 -4.51
CA LEU A 157 -13.03 5.88 -5.32
C LEU A 157 -12.19 4.72 -5.89
N SER A 158 -10.94 5.00 -6.27
CA SER A 158 -10.01 3.96 -6.71
C SER A 158 -9.69 2.97 -5.59
N ALA A 159 -9.42 3.48 -4.37
CA ALA A 159 -9.20 2.64 -3.18
C ALA A 159 -10.42 1.78 -2.85
N MET A 160 -11.63 2.37 -2.89
CA MET A 160 -12.89 1.64 -2.67
C MET A 160 -13.11 0.55 -3.72
N SER A 161 -12.87 0.84 -4.99
CA SER A 161 -13.01 -0.14 -6.08
C SER A 161 -12.06 -1.32 -5.88
N ALA A 162 -10.80 -1.05 -5.51
CA ALA A 162 -9.83 -2.11 -5.25
C ALA A 162 -10.19 -2.92 -3.99
N MET A 163 -10.64 -2.27 -2.92
CA MET A 163 -11.09 -2.92 -1.69
C MET A 163 -12.24 -3.89 -1.95
N VAL A 164 -13.28 -3.45 -2.67
CA VAL A 164 -14.44 -4.29 -2.99
C VAL A 164 -14.06 -5.47 -3.90
N ASN A 165 -13.10 -5.26 -4.80
CA ASN A 165 -12.68 -6.30 -5.73
C ASN A 165 -11.83 -7.40 -5.08
N LEU A 166 -11.05 -7.07 -4.04
CA LEU A 166 -10.14 -8.03 -3.39
C LEU A 166 -10.78 -8.82 -2.26
N GLU A 167 -11.79 -8.30 -1.59
CA GLU A 167 -12.56 -8.96 -0.52
C GLU A 167 -11.70 -9.49 0.65
N ILE A 168 -10.60 -8.82 0.98
CA ILE A 168 -9.70 -9.15 2.10
C ILE A 168 -9.61 -7.99 3.09
N PRO A 169 -9.07 -8.21 4.31
CA PRO A 169 -8.74 -7.11 5.22
C PRO A 169 -7.94 -6.02 4.50
N TRP A 170 -8.35 -4.76 4.70
CA TRP A 170 -7.90 -3.64 3.88
C TRP A 170 -7.58 -2.42 4.72
N ILE A 171 -6.42 -1.81 4.47
CA ILE A 171 -5.98 -0.60 5.17
C ILE A 171 -5.57 0.44 4.13
N ASN A 172 -6.18 1.63 4.19
CA ASN A 172 -5.73 2.74 3.36
C ASN A 172 -4.69 3.58 4.10
N ILE A 173 -3.63 3.95 3.41
CA ILE A 173 -2.53 4.75 3.95
C ILE A 173 -2.37 6.01 3.11
N MET A 174 -2.34 7.17 3.78
CA MET A 174 -1.92 8.42 3.18
C MET A 174 -0.40 8.55 3.31
N SER A 175 0.32 8.28 2.24
CA SER A 175 1.78 8.29 2.21
C SER A 175 2.37 9.69 2.03
N LYS A 176 3.67 9.84 2.29
CA LYS A 176 4.44 11.08 2.12
C LYS A 176 3.86 12.25 2.92
N MET A 177 3.42 12.00 4.14
CA MET A 177 2.85 13.04 5.01
C MET A 177 3.89 14.05 5.47
N ASP A 178 5.18 13.70 5.43
CA ASP A 178 6.31 14.61 5.62
C ASP A 178 6.24 15.86 4.72
N LEU A 179 5.80 15.71 3.47
CA LEU A 179 5.67 16.81 2.53
C LEU A 179 4.60 17.85 2.93
N VAL A 180 3.59 17.44 3.68
CA VAL A 180 2.47 18.29 4.11
C VAL A 180 2.69 18.85 5.51
N THR A 181 3.33 18.09 6.38
CA THR A 181 3.56 18.44 7.79
C THR A 181 4.85 19.27 7.99
N ALA A 182 5.80 19.21 7.06
CA ALA A 182 7.04 19.97 7.14
C ALA A 182 6.76 21.47 7.30
N PRO A 183 7.36 22.15 8.30
CA PRO A 183 7.31 23.60 8.40
C PRO A 183 7.95 24.17 7.13
N ALA A 184 7.27 25.13 6.47
CA ALA A 184 7.83 25.79 5.30
C ALA A 184 9.20 26.38 5.69
N SER A 185 10.26 25.75 5.21
CA SER A 185 11.60 26.26 5.36
C SER A 185 11.67 27.66 4.74
N THR A 186 12.12 28.61 5.53
CA THR A 186 12.30 30.04 5.24
C THR A 186 13.45 30.27 4.23
N THR A 187 13.41 29.63 3.06
CA THR A 187 14.38 29.86 1.99
C THR A 187 13.70 29.76 0.62
N ALA A 188 12.84 30.73 0.34
CA ALA A 188 12.61 31.19 -1.03
C ALA A 188 11.97 32.59 -0.95
N GLU A 189 12.81 33.60 -1.08
CA GLU A 189 12.38 34.91 -1.57
C GLU A 189 11.81 34.74 -2.99
N SER A 190 10.56 34.42 -3.11
CA SER A 190 9.79 34.61 -4.34
C SER A 190 8.65 35.57 -4.03
N THR A 191 8.93 36.84 -4.30
CA THR A 191 7.97 37.93 -4.46
C THR A 191 7.03 37.62 -5.63
N SER A 192 6.01 36.81 -5.40
CA SER A 192 4.78 36.80 -6.22
C SER A 192 3.58 36.67 -5.28
N ALA A 193 2.80 37.75 -5.21
CA ALA A 193 1.66 37.94 -4.30
C ALA A 193 0.45 37.06 -4.64
N ASP A 194 0.55 36.11 -5.59
CA ASP A 194 -0.54 35.29 -6.11
C ASP A 194 -0.33 33.76 -5.93
N ALA A 195 0.60 33.33 -5.11
CA ALA A 195 0.64 31.92 -4.73
C ALA A 195 -0.54 31.63 -3.80
N PRO A 196 -1.43 30.65 -4.10
CA PRO A 196 -2.48 30.23 -3.18
C PRO A 196 -1.79 29.75 -1.90
N ARG A 197 -1.94 30.51 -0.81
CA ARG A 197 -1.50 30.10 0.52
C ARG A 197 -2.32 28.90 0.91
N ASN A 198 -1.77 27.70 0.65
CA ASN A 198 -2.42 26.43 0.86
C ASN A 198 -2.97 26.30 2.27
N GLY A 199 -4.29 26.35 2.39
CA GLY A 199 -5.00 26.14 3.64
C GLY A 199 -4.92 24.69 4.21
N LEU A 200 -4.10 23.82 3.59
CA LEU A 200 -3.83 22.44 4.02
C LEU A 200 -3.04 22.33 5.34
N ARG A 201 -2.39 23.41 5.77
CA ARG A 201 -1.51 23.43 6.96
C ARG A 201 -2.21 23.38 8.30
N SER A 202 -3.54 23.40 8.36
CA SER A 202 -4.25 23.21 9.61
C SER A 202 -4.51 21.72 9.86
N ARG A 203 -4.14 21.21 11.05
CA ARG A 203 -4.44 19.82 11.47
C ARG A 203 -5.91 19.43 11.26
N ARG A 204 -6.83 20.39 11.39
CA ARG A 204 -8.26 20.19 11.15
C ARG A 204 -8.59 19.92 9.68
N ASN A 205 -7.85 20.54 8.76
CA ASN A 205 -8.05 20.29 7.33
C ASN A 205 -7.51 18.93 6.92
N ILE A 206 -6.36 18.52 7.45
CA ILE A 206 -5.79 17.19 7.20
C ILE A 206 -6.74 16.10 7.70
N ALA A 207 -7.30 16.23 8.89
CA ALA A 207 -8.23 15.24 9.45
C ALA A 207 -9.44 14.97 8.54
N ARG A 208 -9.93 15.99 7.80
CA ARG A 208 -11.03 15.84 6.84
C ARG A 208 -10.67 15.05 5.57
N TYR A 209 -9.39 14.89 5.30
CA TYR A 209 -8.91 14.05 4.22
C TYR A 209 -8.54 12.65 4.71
N LEU A 210 -8.08 12.52 5.94
CA LEU A 210 -7.81 11.20 6.54
C LEU A 210 -9.11 10.43 6.79
N ASP A 211 -10.15 11.14 7.18
CA ASP A 211 -11.53 10.65 7.23
C ASP A 211 -12.32 11.42 6.16
N PRO A 212 -12.52 10.82 4.96
CA PRO A 212 -13.03 11.54 3.80
C PRO A 212 -14.36 12.23 4.07
N ASP A 213 -14.31 13.55 4.32
CA ASP A 213 -15.49 14.37 4.59
C ASP A 213 -16.22 14.73 3.29
N PRO A 214 -17.43 14.19 3.05
CA PRO A 214 -18.22 14.47 1.85
C PRO A 214 -18.52 15.96 1.65
N LEU A 215 -18.53 16.75 2.72
CA LEU A 215 -18.72 18.20 2.65
C LEU A 215 -17.60 18.93 1.88
N LEU A 216 -16.44 18.30 1.70
CA LEU A 216 -15.38 18.84 0.84
C LEU A 216 -15.82 18.92 -0.63
N LEU A 217 -16.65 18.00 -1.10
CA LEU A 217 -17.25 18.05 -2.45
C LEU A 217 -18.46 18.98 -2.52
N ALA A 218 -19.25 19.04 -1.45
CA ALA A 218 -20.46 19.89 -1.38
C ALA A 218 -20.13 21.40 -1.29
N SER A 219 -19.01 21.74 -0.63
CA SER A 219 -18.58 23.13 -0.46
C SER A 219 -17.92 23.67 -1.71
N THR A 220 -18.67 24.25 -2.61
CA THR A 220 -18.15 25.01 -3.75
C THR A 220 -17.79 26.43 -3.29
N PRO A 221 -16.51 26.84 -3.25
CA PRO A 221 -16.19 28.24 -3.04
C PRO A 221 -16.43 29.01 -4.34
N GLY A 222 -17.45 29.88 -4.35
CA GLY A 222 -17.49 31.14 -5.10
C GLY A 222 -17.61 31.10 -6.62
N HIS A 223 -18.75 31.48 -7.09
CA HIS A 223 -19.09 32.56 -8.03
C HIS A 223 -18.49 32.69 -9.45
N GLN A 224 -17.70 31.78 -10.01
CA GLN A 224 -17.19 32.05 -11.37
C GLN A 224 -17.47 31.02 -12.47
N HIS A 225 -18.13 29.88 -12.20
CA HIS A 225 -18.49 28.92 -13.26
C HIS A 225 -19.89 28.31 -13.04
N GLY A 226 -20.92 29.14 -13.08
CA GLY A 226 -22.31 28.77 -12.75
C GLY A 226 -22.95 27.65 -13.55
N GLU A 227 -22.55 27.41 -14.80
CA GLU A 227 -23.17 26.41 -15.66
C GLU A 227 -22.42 25.06 -15.67
N ALA A 228 -21.09 25.07 -15.58
CA ALA A 228 -20.29 23.85 -15.54
C ALA A 228 -20.51 23.06 -14.23
N ASN A 229 -20.67 23.75 -13.11
CA ASN A 229 -20.95 23.13 -11.82
C ASN A 229 -22.33 22.47 -11.73
N ALA A 230 -23.35 23.01 -12.40
CA ALA A 230 -24.68 22.42 -12.42
C ALA A 230 -24.71 21.04 -13.10
N ARG A 231 -23.90 20.82 -14.11
CA ARG A 231 -23.79 19.54 -14.84
C ARG A 231 -23.22 18.41 -13.96
N PHE A 232 -22.25 18.75 -13.09
CA PHE A 232 -21.58 17.78 -12.22
C PHE A 232 -22.21 17.67 -10.85
N HIS A 233 -23.23 18.47 -10.55
CA HIS A 233 -23.86 18.45 -9.23
C HIS A 233 -24.48 17.09 -8.90
N ALA A 234 -25.18 16.48 -9.83
CA ALA A 234 -25.78 15.16 -9.65
C ALA A 234 -24.70 14.07 -9.46
N LEU A 235 -23.59 14.16 -10.20
CA LEU A 235 -22.45 13.24 -10.05
C LEU A 235 -21.79 13.42 -8.67
N ASN A 236 -21.52 14.67 -8.27
CA ASN A 236 -20.95 14.96 -6.96
C ASN A 236 -21.85 14.46 -5.80
N GLN A 237 -23.17 14.62 -5.92
CA GLN A 237 -24.11 14.06 -4.95
C GLN A 237 -24.07 12.53 -4.91
N ALA A 238 -24.00 11.87 -6.05
CA ALA A 238 -23.90 10.41 -6.11
C ALA A 238 -22.58 9.92 -5.47
N ILE A 239 -21.46 10.62 -5.68
CA ILE A 239 -20.18 10.30 -5.05
C ILE A 239 -20.26 10.53 -3.54
N VAL A 240 -20.84 11.64 -3.08
CA VAL A 240 -21.05 11.92 -1.65
C VAL A 240 -21.85 10.80 -1.02
N GLN A 241 -23.00 10.43 -1.61
CA GLN A 241 -23.83 9.34 -1.12
C GLN A 241 -23.08 8.01 -1.05
N LEU A 242 -22.31 7.68 -2.09
CA LEU A 242 -21.52 6.44 -2.12
C LEU A 242 -20.49 6.39 -0.97
N ILE A 243 -19.84 7.51 -0.66
CA ILE A 243 -18.84 7.59 0.42
C ILE A 243 -19.53 7.53 1.79
N GLU A 244 -20.67 8.19 1.97
CA GLU A 244 -21.47 8.12 3.19
C GLU A 244 -21.99 6.70 3.47
N ASP A 245 -22.36 5.95 2.41
CA ASP A 245 -22.81 4.57 2.52
C ASP A 245 -21.67 3.60 2.87
N HIS A 246 -20.39 4.02 2.68
CA HIS A 246 -19.20 3.20 2.93
C HIS A 246 -18.23 3.90 3.91
N PRO A 247 -18.59 4.06 5.19
CA PRO A 247 -17.79 4.81 6.16
C PRO A 247 -16.46 4.12 6.56
N LEU A 248 -16.17 2.95 6.00
CA LEU A 248 -14.94 2.19 6.29
C LEU A 248 -13.70 2.72 5.57
N VAL A 249 -13.84 3.70 4.68
CA VAL A 249 -12.73 4.26 3.93
C VAL A 249 -12.11 5.42 4.70
N SER A 250 -11.28 5.09 5.68
CA SER A 250 -10.41 6.06 6.36
C SER A 250 -8.95 5.80 5.98
N PHE A 251 -8.11 6.83 6.09
CA PHE A 251 -6.68 6.76 5.77
C PHE A 251 -5.83 6.93 7.03
N LEU A 252 -4.87 6.04 7.22
CA LEU A 252 -3.82 6.21 8.22
C LEU A 252 -2.72 7.12 7.66
N PRO A 253 -2.31 8.17 8.38
CA PRO A 253 -1.21 9.01 7.93
C PRO A 253 0.13 8.27 8.07
N LEU A 254 0.94 8.28 7.02
CA LEU A 254 2.27 7.69 7.03
C LEU A 254 3.35 8.74 6.74
N ASP A 255 4.24 8.87 7.69
CA ASP A 255 5.48 9.61 7.59
C ASP A 255 6.65 8.64 7.86
N LEU A 256 7.40 8.29 6.84
CA LEU A 256 8.53 7.35 6.96
C LEU A 256 9.73 7.96 7.70
N THR A 257 9.73 9.26 7.96
CA THR A 257 10.76 9.90 8.81
C THR A 257 10.52 9.67 10.31
N SER A 258 9.29 9.22 10.65
CA SER A 258 8.87 8.91 12.03
C SER A 258 8.63 7.41 12.19
N THR A 259 9.38 6.78 13.08
CA THR A 259 9.21 5.36 13.44
C THR A 259 7.85 5.08 14.04
N ASP A 260 7.32 5.98 14.86
CA ASP A 260 6.01 5.83 15.52
C ASP A 260 4.85 5.73 14.50
N SER A 261 4.99 6.46 13.37
CA SER A 261 4.02 6.40 12.29
C SER A 261 3.96 5.02 11.63
N LEU A 262 5.13 4.44 11.36
CA LEU A 262 5.24 3.11 10.78
C LEU A 262 4.77 2.02 11.77
N GLU A 263 5.13 2.12 13.05
CA GLU A 263 4.69 1.22 14.11
C GLU A 263 3.16 1.20 14.22
N THR A 264 2.52 2.37 14.11
CA THR A 264 1.06 2.47 14.09
C THR A 264 0.47 1.68 12.92
N VAL A 265 1.03 1.81 11.71
CA VAL A 265 0.57 1.07 10.54
C VAL A 265 0.77 -0.43 10.73
N VAL A 266 1.94 -0.87 11.21
CA VAL A 266 2.23 -2.29 11.50
C VAL A 266 1.20 -2.85 12.47
N SER A 267 0.91 -2.14 13.56
CA SER A 267 -0.08 -2.57 14.56
C SER A 267 -1.49 -2.74 13.98
N HIS A 268 -1.91 -1.85 13.07
CA HIS A 268 -3.20 -1.98 12.39
C HIS A 268 -3.23 -3.16 11.43
N VAL A 269 -2.14 -3.41 10.71
CA VAL A 269 -2.00 -4.56 9.80
C VAL A 269 -2.03 -5.86 10.59
N ASP A 270 -1.26 -5.96 11.68
CA ASP A 270 -1.22 -7.13 12.55
C ASP A 270 -2.61 -7.43 13.13
N TYR A 271 -3.30 -6.40 13.63
CA TYR A 271 -4.66 -6.52 14.14
C TYR A 271 -5.64 -7.03 13.08
N SER A 272 -5.54 -6.51 11.85
CA SER A 272 -6.43 -6.90 10.74
C SER A 272 -6.22 -8.34 10.30
N MET A 273 -5.01 -8.86 10.42
CA MET A 273 -4.66 -10.26 10.11
C MET A 273 -4.79 -11.20 11.30
N GLN A 274 -5.07 -10.67 12.49
CA GLN A 274 -5.04 -11.45 13.75
C GLN A 274 -3.67 -12.11 13.94
N TYR A 275 -2.60 -11.33 13.76
CA TYR A 275 -1.23 -11.83 13.89
C TYR A 275 -0.97 -12.35 15.32
N GLY A 276 -0.51 -13.59 15.42
CA GLY A 276 -0.15 -14.23 16.68
C GLY A 276 -1.31 -14.71 17.56
N GLU A 277 -2.59 -14.50 17.17
CA GLU A 277 -3.72 -14.94 18.00
C GLU A 277 -3.84 -16.48 18.10
N ASP A 278 -3.37 -17.19 17.08
CA ASP A 278 -3.39 -18.66 17.03
C ASP A 278 -2.06 -19.30 17.45
N GLU A 279 -1.06 -18.50 17.87
CA GLU A 279 0.20 -19.05 18.36
C GLU A 279 0.04 -19.52 19.81
N GLU A 280 0.37 -20.79 20.06
CA GLU A 280 0.50 -21.27 21.42
C GLU A 280 1.60 -20.46 22.13
N PRO A 281 1.38 -20.03 23.40
CA PRO A 281 2.41 -19.33 24.15
C PRO A 281 3.66 -20.20 24.23
N LYS A 282 4.78 -19.70 23.69
CA LYS A 282 6.07 -20.39 23.79
C LYS A 282 6.35 -20.63 25.28
N GLU A 283 6.54 -21.89 25.66
CA GLU A 283 6.97 -22.21 27.01
C GLU A 283 8.25 -21.44 27.31
N PRO A 284 8.37 -20.78 28.48
CA PRO A 284 9.61 -20.13 28.83
C PRO A 284 10.71 -21.22 28.79
N HIS A 285 11.73 -21.00 27.96
CA HIS A 285 12.91 -21.84 27.95
C HIS A 285 13.35 -21.96 29.42
N ASP A 286 13.36 -23.17 29.95
CA ASP A 286 13.98 -23.45 31.23
C ASP A 286 15.39 -22.85 31.18
N LEU A 287 15.58 -21.79 31.97
CA LEU A 287 16.91 -21.24 32.16
C LEU A 287 17.71 -22.43 32.73
N ASP A 288 18.67 -22.91 31.94
CA ASP A 288 19.60 -23.95 32.34
C ASP A 288 20.00 -23.74 33.81
N GLU A 289 19.47 -24.60 34.72
CA GLU A 289 19.97 -24.78 36.06
C GLU A 289 21.33 -25.49 35.96
N GLY A 290 22.33 -24.83 35.45
CA GLY A 290 23.62 -25.45 35.24
C GLY A 290 24.74 -24.43 35.25
N ASP A 291 25.02 -23.81 36.35
CA ASP A 291 26.38 -23.54 36.81
C ASP A 291 26.41 -22.82 38.18
N PHE A 292 25.95 -23.50 39.23
CA PHE A 292 26.49 -23.26 40.59
C PHE A 292 27.39 -24.43 40.92
N GLY A 293 28.48 -24.57 40.16
CA GLY A 293 29.61 -25.43 40.48
C GLY A 293 30.41 -24.84 41.62
N ASP A 294 30.36 -25.49 42.73
CA ASP A 294 31.33 -25.60 43.82
C ASP A 294 32.50 -24.63 43.83
N MET A 295 32.43 -23.60 44.65
CA MET A 295 33.62 -22.97 45.24
C MET A 295 33.72 -23.45 46.72
N GLU A 296 34.50 -24.50 46.93
CA GLU A 296 35.26 -24.73 48.18
C GLU A 296 36.67 -24.09 48.07
#